data_ad82b549d46d0b3a26617bda93bcabac
#
_entry.id   ad82b549d46d0b3a26617bda93bcabac
#
_cell.length_a   1.000
_cell.length_b   1.000
_cell.length_c   1.000
_cell.angle_alpha   90.00
_cell.angle_beta   90.00
_cell.angle_gamma   90.00
#
_symmetry.space_group_name_H-M   'P 1'
#
loop_
_entity.id
_entity.type
_entity.pdbx_description
1 polymer ?
#
loop_
_entity_poly.entity_id
_entity_poly.type
_entity_poly.pdbx_seq_one_letter_code
_entity_poly.pdbx_strand_id
1 'polypeptide(L)'
;VDFKALYRINTFEAYFVTRAKSTLKYKIIEQNFNIDESTGLRADKIIELTIVKSKKLYPERLRLIEYYDIEKDNYLIFMTNNFEVSALEVSYIYKNRWQIETFFKWIKQNLVIKKLWGHSQNAVKIHIWTAICTYLIVAYVKKTVKSELSIYQIMQILSISAFDKTPISQLLNDFQNNQNVNEQQYKIFDN
;
A
#
# COMPACT_ATOMS: atom_id res chain seq x y z
N VAL A 1 -1.25 -19.92 4.52
CA VAL A 1 -1.68 -19.05 5.62
C VAL A 1 -1.13 -19.63 6.91
N ASP A 2 -0.53 -18.79 7.76
CA ASP A 2 -0.07 -19.17 9.10
C ASP A 2 -1.17 -18.85 10.12
N PHE A 3 -2.03 -19.84 10.41
CA PHE A 3 -3.14 -19.68 11.34
C PHE A 3 -2.70 -19.39 12.78
N LYS A 4 -1.52 -19.86 13.19
CA LYS A 4 -0.99 -19.57 14.53
C LYS A 4 -0.65 -18.09 14.67
N ALA A 5 -0.02 -17.49 13.64
CA ALA A 5 0.26 -16.07 13.61
C ALA A 5 -1.01 -15.23 13.57
N LEU A 6 -2.02 -15.62 12.78
CA LEU A 6 -3.31 -14.93 12.72
C LEU A 6 -4.05 -15.00 14.05
N TYR A 7 -4.04 -16.15 14.74
CA TYR A 7 -4.67 -16.27 16.04
C TYR A 7 -4.00 -15.39 17.09
N ARG A 8 -2.66 -15.27 17.04
CA ARG A 8 -1.94 -14.34 17.90
C ARG A 8 -2.36 -12.88 17.67
N ILE A 9 -2.59 -12.48 16.43
CA ILE A 9 -3.11 -11.12 16.12
C ILE A 9 -4.49 -10.95 16.77
N ASN A 10 -5.37 -11.94 16.64
CA ASN A 10 -6.70 -11.93 17.20
C ASN A 10 -6.69 -11.82 18.74
N THR A 11 -5.79 -12.53 19.42
CA THR A 11 -5.65 -12.47 20.89
C THR A 11 -5.12 -11.14 21.40
N PHE A 12 -4.48 -10.32 20.54
CA PHE A 12 -4.09 -8.94 20.83
C PHE A 12 -5.19 -7.92 20.46
N GLU A 13 -6.43 -8.37 20.23
CA GLU A 13 -7.55 -7.52 19.83
C GLU A 13 -7.27 -6.69 18.56
N ALA A 14 -6.39 -7.21 17.70
CA ALA A 14 -6.02 -6.58 16.44
C ALA A 14 -6.69 -7.30 15.26
N TYR A 15 -6.94 -6.53 14.20
CA TYR A 15 -7.57 -7.05 12.99
C TYR A 15 -6.54 -7.37 11.91
N PHE A 16 -6.89 -8.31 11.05
CA PHE A 16 -6.13 -8.64 9.87
C PHE A 16 -7.03 -8.83 8.66
N VAL A 17 -6.49 -8.55 7.49
CA VAL A 17 -7.06 -8.94 6.20
C VAL A 17 -5.98 -9.68 5.41
N THR A 18 -6.27 -10.89 4.97
CA THR A 18 -5.35 -11.71 4.19
C THR A 18 -6.06 -12.43 3.06
N ARG A 19 -5.31 -12.86 2.04
CA ARG A 19 -5.86 -13.68 0.96
C ARG A 19 -6.02 -15.12 1.43
N ALA A 20 -7.22 -15.68 1.29
CA ALA A 20 -7.46 -17.09 1.50
C ALA A 20 -6.88 -17.91 0.33
N LYS A 21 -6.36 -19.11 0.62
CA LYS A 21 -5.96 -20.06 -0.42
C LYS A 21 -7.19 -20.79 -0.96
N SER A 22 -7.21 -21.12 -2.22
CA SER A 22 -8.28 -21.93 -2.86
C SER A 22 -8.46 -23.31 -2.21
N THR A 23 -7.42 -23.81 -1.56
CA THR A 23 -7.43 -25.11 -0.84
C THR A 23 -7.96 -25.01 0.58
N LEU A 24 -8.45 -23.82 1.02
CA LEU A 24 -9.02 -23.66 2.34
C LEU A 24 -10.26 -24.55 2.53
N LYS A 25 -10.29 -25.36 3.59
CA LYS A 25 -11.43 -26.20 3.95
C LYS A 25 -12.14 -25.59 5.16
N TYR A 26 -13.40 -25.27 4.96
CA TYR A 26 -14.24 -24.60 5.96
C TYR A 26 -15.68 -25.05 5.86
N LYS A 27 -16.44 -24.76 6.91
CA LYS A 27 -17.89 -24.86 6.97
C LYS A 27 -18.45 -23.43 7.03
N ILE A 28 -19.47 -23.15 6.24
CA ILE A 28 -20.21 -21.90 6.30
C ILE A 28 -21.16 -21.98 7.50
N ILE A 29 -21.11 -20.97 8.35
CA ILE A 29 -21.99 -20.82 9.52
C ILE A 29 -23.12 -19.86 9.20
N GLU A 30 -22.78 -18.71 8.59
CA GLU A 30 -23.70 -17.67 8.18
C GLU A 30 -23.29 -17.12 6.82
N GLN A 31 -24.24 -16.65 6.04
CA GLN A 31 -23.99 -16.00 4.76
C GLN A 31 -24.88 -14.77 4.64
N ASN A 32 -24.26 -13.65 4.26
CA ASN A 32 -24.99 -12.44 3.91
C ASN A 32 -25.39 -12.52 2.43
N PHE A 33 -26.71 -12.47 2.17
CA PHE A 33 -27.27 -12.49 0.82
C PHE A 33 -27.57 -11.08 0.28
N ASN A 34 -27.49 -10.06 1.13
CA ASN A 34 -27.69 -8.67 0.70
C ASN A 34 -26.35 -8.08 0.22
N ILE A 35 -25.94 -8.47 -0.99
CA ILE A 35 -24.66 -8.09 -1.60
C ILE A 35 -24.96 -7.30 -2.86
N ASP A 36 -24.30 -6.16 -3.02
CA ASP A 36 -24.29 -5.40 -4.26
C ASP A 36 -23.20 -5.94 -5.20
N GLU A 37 -23.59 -6.79 -6.13
CA GLU A 37 -22.66 -7.40 -7.10
C GLU A 37 -22.04 -6.39 -8.07
N SER A 38 -22.66 -5.21 -8.24
CA SER A 38 -22.12 -4.14 -9.09
C SER A 38 -20.78 -3.61 -8.57
N THR A 39 -20.55 -3.72 -7.25
CA THR A 39 -19.29 -3.33 -6.59
C THR A 39 -18.14 -4.32 -6.79
N GLY A 40 -18.41 -5.48 -7.37
CA GLY A 40 -17.47 -6.59 -7.50
C GLY A 40 -17.56 -7.62 -6.37
N LEU A 41 -18.35 -7.37 -5.32
CA LEU A 41 -18.59 -8.38 -4.28
C LEU A 41 -19.34 -9.58 -4.84
N ARG A 42 -19.03 -10.78 -4.37
CA ARG A 42 -19.66 -12.03 -4.78
C ARG A 42 -20.18 -12.85 -3.61
N ALA A 43 -19.53 -12.79 -2.46
CA ALA A 43 -19.99 -13.44 -1.26
C ALA A 43 -19.40 -12.77 0.00
N ASP A 44 -20.16 -12.88 1.11
CA ASP A 44 -19.76 -12.47 2.45
C ASP A 44 -20.27 -13.53 3.42
N LYS A 45 -19.34 -14.31 3.98
CA LYS A 45 -19.64 -15.53 4.73
C LYS A 45 -18.91 -15.54 6.06
N ILE A 46 -19.56 -16.03 7.11
CA ILE A 46 -18.91 -16.39 8.36
C ILE A 46 -18.63 -17.89 8.31
N ILE A 47 -17.39 -18.26 8.56
CA ILE A 47 -16.90 -19.62 8.41
C ILE A 47 -16.21 -20.14 9.67
N GLU A 48 -16.17 -21.46 9.79
CA GLU A 48 -15.29 -22.20 10.71
C GLU A 48 -14.37 -23.12 9.93
N LEU A 49 -13.12 -23.21 10.38
CA LEU A 49 -12.14 -24.12 9.79
C LEU A 49 -12.50 -25.58 10.14
N THR A 50 -12.44 -26.47 9.15
CA THR A 50 -12.82 -27.89 9.34
C THR A 50 -11.63 -28.82 9.49
N ILE A 51 -10.43 -28.46 8.97
CA ILE A 51 -9.24 -29.26 9.14
C ILE A 51 -8.79 -29.19 10.61
N VAL A 52 -8.68 -30.33 11.26
CA VAL A 52 -8.33 -30.46 12.69
C VAL A 52 -7.09 -29.64 13.06
N LYS A 53 -6.02 -29.70 12.24
CA LYS A 53 -4.80 -28.94 12.47
C LYS A 53 -5.05 -27.41 12.40
N SER A 54 -5.76 -26.96 11.39
CA SER A 54 -6.07 -25.53 11.23
C SER A 54 -7.02 -25.02 12.30
N LYS A 55 -8.06 -25.80 12.63
CA LYS A 55 -9.02 -25.47 13.70
C LYS A 55 -8.35 -25.41 15.07
N LYS A 56 -7.38 -26.27 15.36
CA LYS A 56 -6.59 -26.20 16.59
C LYS A 56 -5.73 -24.93 16.68
N LEU A 57 -5.22 -24.45 15.54
CA LEU A 57 -4.38 -23.24 15.46
C LEU A 57 -5.20 -21.93 15.45
N TYR A 58 -6.42 -21.97 14.93
CA TYR A 58 -7.38 -20.88 14.94
C TYR A 58 -8.78 -21.44 15.23
N PRO A 59 -9.19 -21.49 16.49
CA PRO A 59 -10.45 -22.14 16.89
C PRO A 59 -11.70 -21.29 16.66
N GLU A 60 -11.54 -19.98 16.43
CA GLU A 60 -12.63 -19.04 16.32
C GLU A 60 -13.14 -18.92 14.89
N ARG A 61 -14.28 -18.22 14.75
CA ARG A 61 -14.88 -17.93 13.45
C ARG A 61 -14.03 -16.92 12.68
N LEU A 62 -14.11 -17.01 11.38
CA LEU A 62 -13.49 -16.12 10.42
C LEU A 62 -14.54 -15.61 9.45
N ARG A 63 -14.34 -14.43 8.91
CA ARG A 63 -15.16 -13.88 7.83
C ARG A 63 -14.43 -14.07 6.52
N LEU A 64 -15.13 -14.55 5.50
CA LEU A 64 -14.61 -14.83 4.17
C LEU A 64 -15.40 -14.01 3.16
N ILE A 65 -14.71 -13.19 2.40
CA ILE A 65 -15.29 -12.28 1.42
C ILE A 65 -14.75 -12.64 0.05
N GLU A 66 -15.65 -12.88 -0.89
CA GLU A 66 -15.32 -13.15 -2.28
C GLU A 66 -15.52 -11.88 -3.10
N TYR A 67 -14.52 -11.50 -3.86
CA TYR A 67 -14.47 -10.26 -4.61
C TYR A 67 -13.92 -10.51 -6.02
N TYR A 68 -14.62 -9.99 -7.03
CA TYR A 68 -14.15 -9.99 -8.41
C TYR A 68 -13.64 -8.61 -8.79
N ASP A 69 -12.36 -8.51 -9.06
CA ASP A 69 -11.71 -7.29 -9.52
C ASP A 69 -11.88 -7.16 -11.03
N ILE A 70 -12.86 -6.35 -11.46
CA ILE A 70 -13.19 -6.15 -12.87
C ILE A 70 -12.01 -5.56 -13.65
N GLU A 71 -11.26 -4.64 -13.05
CA GLU A 71 -10.12 -3.98 -13.72
C GLU A 71 -8.98 -4.95 -14.04
N LYS A 72 -8.80 -5.98 -13.21
CA LYS A 72 -7.70 -6.94 -13.31
C LYS A 72 -8.16 -8.32 -13.76
N ASP A 73 -9.44 -8.48 -14.04
CA ASP A 73 -10.07 -9.77 -14.38
C ASP A 73 -9.61 -10.89 -13.40
N ASN A 74 -9.74 -10.63 -12.10
CA ASN A 74 -9.19 -11.51 -11.08
C ASN A 74 -10.17 -11.77 -9.94
N TYR A 75 -10.33 -13.05 -9.60
CA TYR A 75 -11.14 -13.47 -8.48
C TYR A 75 -10.30 -13.57 -7.21
N LEU A 76 -10.72 -12.86 -6.18
CA LEU A 76 -10.01 -12.74 -4.92
C LEU A 76 -10.88 -13.23 -3.77
N ILE A 77 -10.29 -13.95 -2.84
CA ILE A 77 -10.96 -14.40 -1.63
C ILE A 77 -10.18 -13.84 -0.45
N PHE A 78 -10.83 -13.01 0.35
CA PHE A 78 -10.26 -12.40 1.53
C PHE A 78 -10.75 -13.09 2.78
N MET A 79 -9.90 -13.16 3.78
CA MET A 79 -10.20 -13.72 5.09
C MET A 79 -9.81 -12.71 6.15
N THR A 80 -10.70 -12.47 7.12
CA THR A 80 -10.51 -11.51 8.21
C THR A 80 -11.16 -11.99 9.50
N ASN A 81 -10.72 -11.44 10.63
CA ASN A 81 -11.39 -11.54 11.93
C ASN A 81 -12.21 -10.29 12.27
N ASN A 82 -12.31 -9.34 11.32
CA ASN A 82 -13.15 -8.15 11.52
C ASN A 82 -14.56 -8.41 10.96
N PHE A 83 -15.57 -8.33 11.83
CA PHE A 83 -16.99 -8.52 11.51
C PHE A 83 -17.75 -7.19 11.44
N GLU A 84 -17.12 -6.06 11.81
CA GLU A 84 -17.77 -4.75 11.93
C GLU A 84 -17.72 -3.96 10.62
N VAL A 85 -16.55 -3.94 9.95
CA VAL A 85 -16.39 -3.19 8.70
C VAL A 85 -17.14 -3.85 7.55
N SER A 86 -17.57 -3.06 6.58
CA SER A 86 -18.28 -3.60 5.41
C SER A 86 -17.38 -4.53 4.57
N ALA A 87 -17.99 -5.47 3.84
CA ALA A 87 -17.24 -6.38 2.95
C ALA A 87 -16.47 -5.62 1.86
N LEU A 88 -17.01 -4.49 1.41
CA LEU A 88 -16.36 -3.63 0.44
C LEU A 88 -15.11 -2.97 1.02
N GLU A 89 -15.18 -2.47 2.27
CA GLU A 89 -14.01 -1.90 2.96
C GLU A 89 -12.91 -2.92 3.17
N VAL A 90 -13.23 -4.16 3.55
CA VAL A 90 -12.23 -5.24 3.63
C VAL A 90 -11.52 -5.46 2.30
N SER A 91 -12.27 -5.46 1.20
CA SER A 91 -11.72 -5.58 -0.16
C SER A 91 -10.80 -4.39 -0.49
N TYR A 92 -11.19 -3.18 -0.11
CA TYR A 92 -10.41 -1.96 -0.28
C TYR A 92 -9.11 -1.96 0.53
N ILE A 93 -9.16 -2.38 1.79
CA ILE A 93 -7.98 -2.52 2.65
C ILE A 93 -6.95 -3.46 2.01
N TYR A 94 -7.40 -4.59 1.48
CA TYR A 94 -6.50 -5.52 0.82
C TYR A 94 -5.94 -4.98 -0.52
N LYS A 95 -6.74 -4.33 -1.34
CA LYS A 95 -6.29 -3.68 -2.58
C LYS A 95 -5.21 -2.63 -2.29
N ASN A 96 -5.36 -1.87 -1.22
CA ASN A 96 -4.38 -0.86 -0.79
C ASN A 96 -3.05 -1.45 -0.31
N ARG A 97 -2.98 -2.75 0.05
CA ARG A 97 -1.72 -3.43 0.38
C ARG A 97 -0.67 -3.29 -0.74
N TRP A 98 -1.11 -3.28 -2.00
CA TRP A 98 -0.21 -3.11 -3.13
C TRP A 98 0.52 -1.76 -3.14
N GLN A 99 -0.03 -0.74 -2.51
CA GLN A 99 0.62 0.57 -2.39
C GLN A 99 1.93 0.47 -1.60
N ILE A 100 2.01 -0.42 -0.61
CA ILE A 100 3.23 -0.67 0.16
C ILE A 100 4.32 -1.28 -0.73
N GLU A 101 3.97 -2.22 -1.59
CA GLU A 101 4.92 -2.82 -2.54
C GLU A 101 5.41 -1.79 -3.56
N THR A 102 4.50 -0.95 -4.08
CA THR A 102 4.82 0.15 -4.98
C THR A 102 5.73 1.18 -4.30
N PHE A 103 5.45 1.52 -3.05
CA PHE A 103 6.28 2.40 -2.23
C PHE A 103 7.71 1.85 -2.07
N PHE A 104 7.88 0.60 -1.66
CA PHE A 104 9.22 0.01 -1.53
C PHE A 104 9.93 -0.16 -2.89
N LYS A 105 9.19 -0.44 -3.96
CA LYS A 105 9.75 -0.46 -5.33
C LYS A 105 10.28 0.93 -5.70
N TRP A 106 9.49 1.97 -5.45
CA TRP A 106 9.87 3.36 -5.70
C TRP A 106 11.11 3.75 -4.90
N ILE A 107 11.16 3.45 -3.60
CA ILE A 107 12.33 3.69 -2.73
C ILE A 107 13.57 3.02 -3.30
N LYS A 108 13.47 1.75 -3.70
CA LYS A 108 14.61 1.03 -4.29
C LYS A 108 15.11 1.63 -5.61
N GLN A 109 14.22 2.21 -6.38
CA GLN A 109 14.56 2.78 -7.69
C GLN A 109 15.14 4.18 -7.58
N ASN A 110 14.65 5.01 -6.69
CA ASN A 110 14.91 6.43 -6.64
C ASN A 110 15.83 6.85 -5.47
N LEU A 111 15.87 6.08 -4.40
CA LEU A 111 16.78 6.29 -3.29
C LEU A 111 17.89 5.24 -3.37
N VAL A 112 19.14 5.65 -3.38
CA VAL A 112 20.35 4.82 -3.66
C VAL A 112 20.51 3.67 -2.63
N ILE A 113 19.44 2.88 -2.40
CA ILE A 113 19.48 1.69 -1.52
C ILE A 113 20.17 0.50 -2.19
N LYS A 114 20.41 0.57 -3.51
CA LYS A 114 21.08 -0.51 -4.26
C LYS A 114 22.55 -0.73 -3.85
N LYS A 115 23.21 0.28 -3.28
CA LYS A 115 24.55 0.17 -2.73
C LYS A 115 24.48 0.50 -1.23
N LEU A 116 24.50 -0.53 -0.40
CA LEU A 116 24.58 -0.35 1.04
C LEU A 116 25.98 0.16 1.43
N TRP A 117 26.05 1.24 2.18
CA TRP A 117 27.31 1.83 2.64
C TRP A 117 27.98 1.03 3.77
N GLY A 118 27.26 0.02 4.30
CA GLY A 118 27.77 -0.89 5.30
C GLY A 118 27.00 -2.20 5.28
N HIS A 119 27.70 -3.29 5.66
CA HIS A 119 27.14 -4.65 5.62
C HIS A 119 26.64 -5.14 6.98
N SER A 120 26.84 -4.38 8.06
CA SER A 120 26.28 -4.75 9.36
C SER A 120 24.75 -4.60 9.36
N GLN A 121 24.08 -5.43 10.15
CA GLN A 121 22.62 -5.37 10.28
C GLN A 121 22.12 -3.97 10.68
N ASN A 122 22.89 -3.28 11.54
CA ASN A 122 22.56 -1.93 11.99
C ASN A 122 22.72 -0.91 10.87
N ALA A 123 23.80 -0.97 10.10
CA ALA A 123 24.02 -0.09 8.94
C ALA A 123 22.91 -0.23 7.89
N VAL A 124 22.47 -1.46 7.61
CA VAL A 124 21.35 -1.72 6.70
C VAL A 124 20.05 -1.10 7.23
N LYS A 125 19.74 -1.28 8.52
CA LYS A 125 18.55 -0.69 9.14
C LYS A 125 18.58 0.84 9.06
N ILE A 126 19.70 1.46 9.43
CA ILE A 126 19.87 2.93 9.37
C ILE A 126 19.64 3.42 7.94
N HIS A 127 20.24 2.78 6.96
CA HIS A 127 20.10 3.17 5.55
C HIS A 127 18.63 3.12 5.08
N ILE A 128 17.91 2.04 5.43
CA ILE A 128 16.48 1.91 5.08
C ILE A 128 15.64 2.99 5.78
N TRP A 129 15.85 3.20 7.08
CA TRP A 129 15.12 4.22 7.82
C TRP A 129 15.39 5.63 7.32
N THR A 130 16.65 5.95 7.00
CA THR A 130 17.01 7.25 6.40
C THR A 130 16.27 7.46 5.08
N ALA A 131 16.22 6.44 4.23
CA ALA A 131 15.50 6.53 2.95
C ALA A 131 14.00 6.76 3.15
N ILE A 132 13.36 6.06 4.10
CA ILE A 132 11.95 6.24 4.42
C ILE A 132 11.71 7.65 4.97
N CYS A 133 12.54 8.14 5.90
CA CYS A 133 12.42 9.48 6.45
C CYS A 133 12.58 10.55 5.36
N THR A 134 13.56 10.41 4.47
CA THR A 134 13.76 11.33 3.35
C THR A 134 12.52 11.39 2.46
N TYR A 135 11.96 10.23 2.09
CA TYR A 135 10.73 10.19 1.30
C TYR A 135 9.58 10.92 2.00
N LEU A 136 9.36 10.65 3.29
CA LEU A 136 8.27 11.26 4.06
C LEU A 136 8.42 12.77 4.19
N ILE A 137 9.64 13.26 4.43
CA ILE A 137 9.92 14.70 4.49
C ILE A 137 9.59 15.36 3.15
N VAL A 138 10.07 14.79 2.04
CA VAL A 138 9.80 15.34 0.69
C VAL A 138 8.31 15.27 0.35
N ALA A 139 7.62 14.18 0.70
CA ALA A 139 6.18 14.06 0.50
C ALA A 139 5.40 15.10 1.32
N TYR A 140 5.83 15.35 2.56
CA TYR A 140 5.26 16.39 3.41
C TYR A 140 5.47 17.79 2.82
N VAL A 141 6.69 18.11 2.38
CA VAL A 141 7.01 19.38 1.71
C VAL A 141 6.16 19.58 0.47
N LYS A 142 6.08 18.57 -0.41
CA LYS A 142 5.21 18.59 -1.59
C LYS A 142 3.78 18.95 -1.23
N LYS A 143 3.21 18.28 -0.22
CA LYS A 143 1.83 18.52 0.23
C LYS A 143 1.64 19.93 0.79
N THR A 144 2.60 20.42 1.58
CA THR A 144 2.54 21.73 2.22
C THR A 144 2.64 22.87 1.22
N VAL A 145 3.55 22.75 0.26
CA VAL A 145 3.77 23.75 -0.81
C VAL A 145 2.74 23.60 -1.95
N LYS A 146 1.94 22.53 -1.96
CA LYS A 146 0.97 22.17 -3.02
C LYS A 146 1.65 22.10 -4.40
N SER A 147 2.87 21.56 -4.47
CA SER A 147 3.62 21.45 -5.71
C SER A 147 3.07 20.34 -6.60
N GLU A 148 2.95 20.61 -7.91
CA GLU A 148 2.58 19.61 -8.93
C GLU A 148 3.75 18.70 -9.33
N LEU A 149 4.99 19.06 -8.97
CA LEU A 149 6.17 18.27 -9.26
C LEU A 149 6.09 16.88 -8.60
N SER A 150 6.60 15.86 -9.27
CA SER A 150 6.74 14.52 -8.68
C SER A 150 7.74 14.54 -7.52
N ILE A 151 7.61 13.59 -6.58
CA ILE A 151 8.58 13.44 -5.47
C ILE A 151 10.00 13.28 -6.01
N TYR A 152 10.17 12.58 -7.12
CA TYR A 152 11.48 12.39 -7.77
C TYR A 152 12.08 13.71 -8.23
N GLN A 153 11.31 14.56 -8.93
CA GLN A 153 11.76 15.89 -9.38
C GLN A 153 12.15 16.79 -8.20
N ILE A 154 11.33 16.79 -7.14
CA ILE A 154 11.65 17.56 -5.92
C ILE A 154 12.96 17.06 -5.32
N MET A 155 13.19 15.76 -5.26
CA MET A 155 14.45 15.21 -4.75
C MET A 155 15.65 15.58 -5.63
N GLN A 156 15.49 15.60 -6.95
CA GLN A 156 16.54 16.07 -7.85
C GLN A 156 16.89 17.54 -7.61
N ILE A 157 15.88 18.40 -7.48
CA ILE A 157 16.08 19.82 -7.16
C ILE A 157 16.82 19.98 -5.82
N LEU A 158 16.35 19.29 -4.79
CA LEU A 158 16.98 19.33 -3.47
C LEU A 158 18.41 18.79 -3.46
N SER A 159 18.72 17.79 -4.29
CA SER A 159 20.08 17.25 -4.38
C SER A 159 21.10 18.25 -4.95
N ILE A 160 20.65 19.15 -5.81
CA ILE A 160 21.48 20.19 -6.42
C ILE A 160 21.54 21.43 -5.52
N SER A 161 20.42 21.75 -4.86
CA SER A 161 20.25 22.98 -4.08
C SER A 161 20.35 22.75 -2.57
N ALA A 162 20.91 21.62 -2.10
CA ALA A 162 20.96 21.24 -0.68
C ALA A 162 21.63 22.29 0.22
N PHE A 163 22.54 23.10 -0.34
CA PHE A 163 23.28 24.15 0.36
C PHE A 163 22.80 25.56 0.01
N ASP A 164 21.76 25.68 -0.81
CA ASP A 164 21.18 26.96 -1.18
C ASP A 164 20.37 27.54 -0.02
N LYS A 165 20.48 28.85 0.20
CA LYS A 165 19.69 29.54 1.22
C LYS A 165 18.31 29.97 0.75
N THR A 166 17.95 29.63 -0.50
CA THR A 166 16.65 29.96 -1.07
C THR A 166 15.55 29.12 -0.40
N PRO A 167 14.42 29.72 -0.01
CA PRO A 167 13.29 28.99 0.52
C PRO A 167 12.83 27.88 -0.42
N ILE A 168 12.55 26.69 0.09
CA ILE A 168 12.14 25.51 -0.71
C ILE A 168 10.90 25.83 -1.57
N SER A 169 9.95 26.58 -1.05
CA SER A 169 8.75 27.00 -1.80
C SER A 169 9.10 27.81 -3.04
N GLN A 170 10.07 28.70 -2.93
CA GLN A 170 10.53 29.52 -4.06
C GLN A 170 11.26 28.65 -5.10
N LEU A 171 12.19 27.79 -4.64
CA LEU A 171 12.91 26.86 -5.53
C LEU A 171 11.95 25.99 -6.34
N LEU A 172 10.93 25.45 -5.71
CA LEU A 172 9.98 24.57 -6.40
C LEU A 172 9.09 25.34 -7.37
N ASN A 173 8.68 26.57 -7.03
CA ASN A 173 7.88 27.43 -7.91
C ASN A 173 8.69 27.90 -9.13
N ASP A 174 9.94 28.29 -8.95
CA ASP A 174 10.82 28.72 -10.05
C ASP A 174 11.06 27.58 -11.05
N PHE A 175 11.25 26.35 -10.56
CA PHE A 175 11.39 25.18 -11.40
C PHE A 175 10.11 24.83 -12.16
N GLN A 176 8.97 24.96 -11.52
CA GLN A 176 7.65 24.70 -12.10
C GLN A 176 7.34 25.71 -13.22
N ASN A 177 7.62 26.98 -12.98
CA ASN A 177 7.44 28.05 -13.97
C ASN A 177 8.36 27.85 -15.19
N ASN A 178 9.61 27.49 -14.99
CA ASN A 178 10.56 27.24 -16.07
C ASN A 178 10.16 26.03 -16.94
N GLN A 179 9.55 25.00 -16.39
CA GLN A 179 9.02 23.87 -17.18
C GLN A 179 7.85 24.31 -18.05
N ASN A 180 6.91 25.08 -17.51
CA ASN A 180 5.76 25.58 -18.26
C ASN A 180 6.15 26.51 -19.42
N VAL A 181 7.19 27.31 -19.24
CA VAL A 181 7.74 28.18 -20.32
C VAL A 181 8.35 27.33 -21.45
N ASN A 182 9.13 26.30 -21.11
CA ASN A 182 9.72 25.42 -22.10
C ASN A 182 8.67 24.62 -22.87
N GLU A 183 7.64 24.09 -22.21
CA GLU A 183 6.55 23.38 -22.89
C GLU A 183 5.75 24.27 -23.83
N GLN A 184 5.57 25.56 -23.51
CA GLN A 184 4.93 26.52 -24.39
C GLN A 184 5.79 26.87 -25.60
N GLN A 185 7.11 26.95 -25.44
CA GLN A 185 8.02 27.16 -26.56
C GLN A 185 8.04 26.00 -27.57
N TYR A 186 8.02 24.74 -27.08
CA TYR A 186 7.95 23.57 -27.98
C TYR A 186 6.66 23.53 -28.79
N LYS A 187 5.51 23.91 -28.21
CA LYS A 187 4.22 23.95 -28.90
C LYS A 187 4.14 25.03 -30.01
N ILE A 188 5.00 26.04 -29.99
CA ILE A 188 5.03 27.08 -31.02
C ILE A 188 5.80 26.60 -32.27
N PHE A 189 6.65 25.61 -32.16
CA PHE A 189 7.45 25.07 -33.27
C PHE A 189 6.83 23.84 -33.95
N ASP A 190 5.73 23.31 -33.41
CA ASP A 190 4.99 22.13 -33.95
C ASP A 190 3.71 22.52 -34.76
N ASN A 191 3.62 23.80 -35.22
CA ASN A 191 2.55 24.29 -36.13
C ASN A 191 3.08 24.67 -37.49
#